data_4d4dc7b4df0d061b25ce188723ac1260
#
_entry.id   4d4dc7b4df0d061b25ce188723ac1260
#
_cell.length_a   1.000
_cell.length_b   1.000
_cell.length_c   1.000
_cell.angle_alpha   90.00
_cell.angle_beta   90.00
_cell.angle_gamma   90.00
#
_symmetry.space_group_name_H-M   'P 1'
#
loop_
_entity.id
_entity.type
_entity.pdbx_description
1 polymer ?
#
loop_
_entity_poly.entity_id
_entity_poly.type
_entity_poly.pdbx_seq_one_letter_code
_entity_poly.pdbx_strand_id
1 'polypeptide(L)'
;NPMMRMGIKNLFEACAEAGIDAMIVPDMPFDVYLSDFRELCREYDIPMIMLITPETSEERIRLIDEHCDGFIYMVSAASTTGTRDSFGEGQLDYFRRINSMKLKHNRLIGFGISNARTLADAQANASGAIIGSKFIKCLGEHPDNIPAAIGALMDALRR
;
A
#
# COMPACT_ATOMS: atom_id res chain seq x y z
N ASN A 1 -10.70 9.68 -13.64
CA ASN A 1 -11.79 10.04 -14.58
C ASN A 1 -13.02 9.10 -14.53
N PRO A 2 -12.92 7.75 -14.46
CA PRO A 2 -14.12 6.91 -14.29
C PRO A 2 -14.90 7.23 -13.02
N MET A 3 -14.22 7.42 -11.90
CA MET A 3 -14.83 7.77 -10.61
C MET A 3 -15.62 9.08 -10.68
N MET A 4 -15.03 10.11 -11.30
CA MET A 4 -15.69 11.41 -11.47
C MET A 4 -16.93 11.32 -12.38
N ARG A 5 -16.89 10.46 -13.41
CA ARG A 5 -18.04 10.22 -14.29
C ARG A 5 -19.19 9.48 -13.60
N MET A 6 -18.87 8.58 -12.70
CA MET A 6 -19.86 7.85 -11.89
C MET A 6 -20.52 8.78 -10.86
N GLY A 7 -19.81 9.82 -10.44
CA GLY A 7 -20.17 10.67 -9.31
C GLY A 7 -19.57 10.11 -8.03
N ILE A 8 -18.95 10.98 -7.24
CA ILE A 8 -18.18 10.54 -6.05
C ILE A 8 -19.10 9.85 -5.04
N LYS A 9 -20.28 10.42 -4.76
CA LYS A 9 -21.23 9.82 -3.82
C LYS A 9 -21.72 8.46 -4.30
N ASN A 10 -22.12 8.33 -5.56
CA ASN A 10 -22.55 7.05 -6.14
C ASN A 10 -21.46 5.98 -6.07
N LEU A 11 -20.18 6.39 -6.19
CA LEU A 11 -19.06 5.48 -6.00
C LEU A 11 -19.01 4.94 -4.58
N PHE A 12 -19.14 5.80 -3.56
CA PHE A 12 -19.11 5.36 -2.16
C PHE A 12 -20.31 4.48 -1.83
N GLU A 13 -21.52 4.81 -2.31
CA GLU A 13 -22.69 3.96 -2.18
C GLU A 13 -22.46 2.56 -2.76
N ALA A 14 -21.94 2.48 -4.00
CA ALA A 14 -21.62 1.21 -4.64
C ALA A 14 -20.52 0.43 -3.91
N CYS A 15 -19.50 1.12 -3.38
CA CYS A 15 -18.45 0.49 -2.56
C CYS A 15 -19.01 -0.10 -1.27
N ALA A 16 -19.89 0.64 -0.59
CA ALA A 16 -20.54 0.17 0.64
C ALA A 16 -21.45 -1.04 0.37
N GLU A 17 -22.26 -0.99 -0.68
CA GLU A 17 -23.10 -2.12 -1.11
C GLU A 17 -22.28 -3.37 -1.48
N ALA A 18 -21.10 -3.17 -2.09
CA ALA A 18 -20.18 -4.25 -2.44
C ALA A 18 -19.35 -4.77 -1.26
N GLY A 19 -19.43 -4.16 -0.07
CA GLY A 19 -18.64 -4.54 1.10
C GLY A 19 -17.16 -4.21 0.97
N ILE A 20 -16.81 -3.09 0.35
CA ILE A 20 -15.43 -2.61 0.21
C ILE A 20 -15.00 -1.94 1.53
N ASP A 21 -13.93 -2.43 2.14
CA ASP A 21 -13.41 -1.93 3.42
C ASP A 21 -12.50 -0.71 3.29
N ALA A 22 -11.86 -0.50 2.14
CA ALA A 22 -10.97 0.63 1.88
C ALA A 22 -10.71 0.82 0.39
N MET A 23 -10.29 2.01 -0.02
CA MET A 23 -9.91 2.30 -1.40
C MET A 23 -8.46 2.74 -1.51
N ILE A 24 -7.79 2.32 -2.59
CA ILE A 24 -6.49 2.84 -3.01
C ILE A 24 -6.67 3.52 -4.36
N VAL A 25 -6.39 4.83 -4.43
CA VAL A 25 -6.45 5.61 -5.66
C VAL A 25 -5.09 6.29 -5.87
N PRO A 26 -4.16 5.65 -6.61
CA PRO A 26 -2.77 6.11 -6.72
C PRO A 26 -2.61 7.52 -7.25
N ASP A 27 -3.49 7.94 -8.14
CA ASP A 27 -3.45 9.25 -8.80
C ASP A 27 -4.31 10.32 -8.09
N MET A 28 -4.75 10.07 -6.85
CA MET A 28 -5.55 11.04 -6.10
C MET A 28 -4.69 12.20 -5.59
N PRO A 29 -4.91 13.43 -6.07
CA PRO A 29 -4.27 14.59 -5.46
C PRO A 29 -4.77 14.77 -4.02
N PHE A 30 -3.84 15.01 -3.10
CA PHE A 30 -4.20 15.08 -1.67
C PHE A 30 -5.19 16.20 -1.35
N ASP A 31 -5.08 17.34 -2.05
CA ASP A 31 -5.97 18.47 -1.85
C ASP A 31 -7.40 18.14 -2.30
N VAL A 32 -7.55 17.38 -3.39
CA VAL A 32 -8.85 16.85 -3.87
C VAL A 32 -9.41 15.83 -2.87
N TYR A 33 -8.55 14.97 -2.30
CA TYR A 33 -8.98 14.10 -1.22
C TYR A 33 -9.57 14.88 -0.05
N LEU A 34 -8.89 15.92 0.42
CA LEU A 34 -9.33 16.73 1.55
C LEU A 34 -10.64 17.45 1.28
N SER A 35 -10.84 18.00 0.05
CA SER A 35 -12.03 18.77 -0.29
C SER A 35 -13.25 17.91 -0.63
N ASP A 36 -13.06 16.82 -1.37
CA ASP A 36 -14.16 16.15 -2.06
C ASP A 36 -14.44 14.73 -1.54
N PHE A 37 -13.43 14.06 -0.97
CA PHE A 37 -13.53 12.63 -0.61
C PHE A 37 -13.52 12.37 0.89
N ARG A 38 -12.82 13.15 1.69
CA ARG A 38 -12.57 12.88 3.10
C ARG A 38 -13.84 12.70 3.93
N GLU A 39 -14.83 13.56 3.74
CA GLU A 39 -16.09 13.47 4.49
C GLU A 39 -16.90 12.23 4.08
N LEU A 40 -16.88 11.87 2.79
CA LEU A 40 -17.52 10.64 2.31
C LEU A 40 -16.78 9.38 2.83
N CYS A 41 -15.45 9.40 2.90
CA CYS A 41 -14.69 8.32 3.54
C CYS A 41 -15.18 8.04 4.96
N ARG A 42 -15.47 9.09 5.72
CA ARG A 42 -15.98 9.00 7.11
C ARG A 42 -17.45 8.60 7.18
N GLU A 43 -18.28 9.18 6.30
CA GLU A 43 -19.72 8.89 6.24
C GLU A 43 -19.98 7.42 5.94
N TYR A 44 -19.19 6.81 5.03
CA TYR A 44 -19.36 5.42 4.59
C TYR A 44 -18.43 4.44 5.31
N ASP A 45 -17.56 4.90 6.21
CA ASP A 45 -16.51 4.10 6.89
C ASP A 45 -15.60 3.36 5.89
N ILE A 46 -15.27 4.02 4.79
CA ILE A 46 -14.39 3.50 3.72
C ILE A 46 -13.17 4.41 3.60
N PRO A 47 -12.09 4.17 4.35
CA PRO A 47 -10.89 5.00 4.29
C PRO A 47 -10.21 4.93 2.92
N MET A 48 -9.62 6.05 2.52
CA MET A 48 -8.74 6.11 1.36
C MET A 48 -7.29 5.96 1.80
N ILE A 49 -6.66 4.89 1.34
CA ILE A 49 -5.27 4.58 1.66
C ILE A 49 -4.36 5.47 0.82
N MET A 50 -3.58 6.31 1.48
CA MET A 50 -2.65 7.22 0.82
C MET A 50 -1.28 6.58 0.59
N LEU A 51 -0.71 6.89 -0.57
CA LEU A 51 0.61 6.42 -0.97
C LEU A 51 1.67 7.48 -0.70
N ILE A 52 2.83 7.04 -0.24
CA ILE A 52 4.04 7.86 -0.17
C ILE A 52 5.18 7.18 -0.92
N THR A 53 6.08 7.98 -1.48
CA THR A 53 7.23 7.55 -2.28
C THR A 53 8.52 8.11 -1.66
N PRO A 54 9.72 7.66 -2.11
CA PRO A 54 10.98 8.25 -1.66
C PRO A 54 11.06 9.76 -1.84
N GLU A 55 10.37 10.32 -2.86
CA GLU A 55 10.35 11.74 -3.20
C GLU A 55 9.32 12.54 -2.40
N THR A 56 8.42 11.88 -1.65
CA THR A 56 7.42 12.59 -0.84
C THR A 56 8.10 13.32 0.31
N SER A 57 7.84 14.63 0.42
CA SER A 57 8.42 15.47 1.48
C SER A 57 7.89 15.08 2.86
N GLU A 58 8.69 15.32 3.90
CA GLU A 58 8.28 15.03 5.28
C GLU A 58 7.04 15.83 5.70
N GLU A 59 6.94 17.07 5.25
CA GLU A 59 5.76 17.90 5.49
C GLU A 59 4.49 17.25 4.93
N ARG A 60 4.53 16.80 3.66
CA ARG A 60 3.42 16.10 3.02
C ARG A 60 3.09 14.80 3.75
N ILE A 61 4.09 14.04 4.18
CA ILE A 61 3.89 12.79 4.93
C ILE A 61 3.19 13.07 6.27
N ARG A 62 3.56 14.12 6.98
CA ARG A 62 2.89 14.52 8.23
C ARG A 62 1.45 14.96 8.02
N LEU A 63 1.17 15.70 6.95
CA LEU A 63 -0.20 16.06 6.58
C LEU A 63 -1.03 14.82 6.23
N ILE A 64 -0.47 13.86 5.52
CA ILE A 64 -1.13 12.58 5.25
C ILE A 64 -1.43 11.85 6.56
N ASP A 65 -0.45 11.73 7.45
CA ASP A 65 -0.62 11.07 8.76
C ASP A 65 -1.63 11.77 9.68
N GLU A 66 -1.81 13.08 9.52
CA GLU A 66 -2.78 13.86 10.31
C GLU A 66 -4.21 13.69 9.81
N HIS A 67 -4.40 13.62 8.49
CA HIS A 67 -5.72 13.77 7.87
C HIS A 67 -6.30 12.49 7.25
N CYS A 68 -5.50 11.45 7.06
CA CYS A 68 -5.95 10.19 6.51
C CYS A 68 -6.33 9.19 7.59
N ASP A 69 -7.18 8.25 7.24
CA ASP A 69 -7.57 7.12 8.07
C ASP A 69 -7.01 5.81 7.46
N GLY A 70 -6.91 4.74 8.25
CA GLY A 70 -6.37 3.46 7.82
C GLY A 70 -4.85 3.36 7.96
N PHE A 71 -4.13 2.99 6.90
CA PHE A 71 -2.67 2.87 6.90
C PHE A 71 -2.03 3.71 5.78
N ILE A 72 -0.72 3.94 5.88
CA ILE A 72 0.06 4.60 4.85
C ILE A 72 0.77 3.55 4.01
N TYR A 73 0.52 3.55 2.69
CA TYR A 73 1.18 2.67 1.74
C TYR A 73 2.54 3.27 1.33
N MET A 74 3.62 2.64 1.74
CA MET A 74 4.98 3.04 1.34
C MET A 74 5.36 2.34 0.04
N VAL A 75 5.45 3.10 -1.04
CA VAL A 75 5.94 2.61 -2.34
C VAL A 75 7.46 2.54 -2.29
N SER A 76 8.03 1.34 -2.41
CA SER A 76 9.47 1.12 -2.22
C SER A 76 10.36 1.72 -3.32
N ALA A 77 9.80 2.00 -4.51
CA ALA A 77 10.51 2.63 -5.62
C ALA A 77 9.53 3.29 -6.59
N ALA A 78 9.93 4.37 -7.22
CA ALA A 78 9.15 5.08 -8.25
C ALA A 78 8.97 4.27 -9.55
N SER A 79 9.72 3.20 -9.74
CA SER A 79 9.64 2.34 -10.94
C SER A 79 9.46 0.87 -10.59
N THR A 80 8.40 0.32 -11.17
CA THR A 80 8.15 -1.09 -11.50
C THR A 80 7.72 -2.06 -10.42
N THR A 81 6.57 -2.63 -10.69
CA THR A 81 6.11 -3.94 -10.24
C THR A 81 7.13 -5.01 -10.64
N GLY A 82 7.51 -5.88 -9.71
CA GLY A 82 8.41 -7.01 -9.96
C GLY A 82 8.97 -7.58 -8.66
N THR A 83 9.55 -8.77 -8.76
CA THR A 83 10.26 -9.41 -7.65
C THR A 83 11.70 -8.89 -7.62
N ARG A 84 12.25 -8.65 -6.42
CA ARG A 84 13.65 -8.25 -6.22
C ARG A 84 14.30 -9.16 -5.20
N ASP A 85 15.60 -9.37 -5.33
CA ASP A 85 16.38 -10.19 -4.38
C ASP A 85 16.74 -9.39 -3.11
N SER A 86 16.88 -8.07 -3.23
CA SER A 86 17.18 -7.17 -2.11
C SER A 86 16.76 -5.73 -2.43
N PHE A 87 16.62 -4.92 -1.40
CA PHE A 87 16.51 -3.47 -1.54
C PHE A 87 17.89 -2.82 -1.66
N GLY A 88 17.98 -1.77 -2.46
CA GLY A 88 19.18 -0.94 -2.53
C GLY A 88 19.30 0.02 -1.34
N GLU A 89 20.50 0.57 -1.10
CA GLU A 89 20.75 1.45 0.07
C GLU A 89 19.80 2.65 0.12
N GLY A 90 19.56 3.32 -1.01
CA GLY A 90 18.62 4.46 -1.05
C GLY A 90 17.18 4.10 -0.67
N GLN A 91 16.74 2.85 -0.92
CA GLN A 91 15.44 2.38 -0.46
C GLN A 91 15.43 2.13 1.05
N LEU A 92 16.49 1.53 1.57
CA LEU A 92 16.65 1.30 3.01
C LEU A 92 16.74 2.63 3.77
N ASP A 93 17.43 3.63 3.23
CA ASP A 93 17.49 4.97 3.80
C ASP A 93 16.11 5.64 3.83
N TYR A 94 15.33 5.50 2.76
CA TYR A 94 13.95 5.95 2.75
C TYR A 94 13.12 5.26 3.83
N PHE A 95 13.23 3.94 3.98
CA PHE A 95 12.48 3.21 5.02
C PHE A 95 12.87 3.66 6.42
N ARG A 96 14.18 3.81 6.70
CA ARG A 96 14.70 4.32 7.98
C ARG A 96 14.20 5.74 8.26
N ARG A 97 14.23 6.62 7.25
CA ARG A 97 13.71 8.00 7.34
C ARG A 97 12.26 8.00 7.78
N ILE A 98 11.39 7.26 7.09
CA ILE A 98 9.97 7.20 7.44
C ILE A 98 9.76 6.60 8.83
N ASN A 99 10.49 5.55 9.18
CA ASN A 99 10.39 4.93 10.50
C ASN A 99 10.78 5.91 11.64
N SER A 100 11.79 6.76 11.41
CA SER A 100 12.22 7.78 12.38
C SER A 100 11.19 8.89 12.61
N MET A 101 10.26 9.12 11.68
CA MET A 101 9.22 10.15 11.79
C MET A 101 8.17 9.87 12.87
N LYS A 102 8.05 8.63 13.34
CA LYS A 102 7.12 8.19 14.39
C LYS A 102 5.67 8.61 14.11
N LEU A 103 5.21 8.27 12.92
CA LEU A 103 3.85 8.54 12.46
C LEU A 103 2.84 7.74 13.30
N LYS A 104 1.63 8.29 13.47
CA LYS A 104 0.55 7.64 14.22
C LYS A 104 -0.07 6.44 13.50
N HIS A 105 -0.13 6.50 12.15
CA HIS A 105 -0.71 5.42 11.36
C HIS A 105 0.30 4.30 11.09
N ASN A 106 -0.22 3.08 10.98
CA ASN A 106 0.55 1.95 10.49
C ASN A 106 1.06 2.22 9.07
N ARG A 107 2.24 1.69 8.79
CA ARG A 107 2.89 1.81 7.47
C ARG A 107 3.09 0.41 6.92
N LEU A 108 2.69 0.20 5.67
CA LEU A 108 2.94 -1.04 4.96
C LEU A 108 3.81 -0.76 3.74
N ILE A 109 4.93 -1.49 3.63
CA ILE A 109 5.83 -1.37 2.48
C ILE A 109 5.33 -2.31 1.37
N GLY A 110 5.09 -1.75 0.19
CA GLY A 110 4.71 -2.50 -1.00
C GLY A 110 5.73 -2.38 -2.13
N PHE A 111 5.61 -3.27 -3.11
CA PHE A 111 6.52 -3.50 -4.24
C PHE A 111 7.90 -4.06 -3.86
N GLY A 112 8.33 -5.08 -4.61
CA GLY A 112 9.65 -5.70 -4.46
C GLY A 112 9.80 -6.71 -3.33
N ILE A 113 8.76 -6.97 -2.55
CA ILE A 113 8.80 -8.00 -1.50
C ILE A 113 8.60 -9.38 -2.14
N SER A 114 9.59 -10.27 -2.04
CA SER A 114 9.55 -11.56 -2.73
C SER A 114 10.26 -12.70 -2.03
N ASN A 115 11.01 -12.42 -0.94
CA ASN A 115 11.80 -13.39 -0.20
C ASN A 115 11.96 -12.95 1.27
N ALA A 116 12.56 -13.80 2.09
CA ALA A 116 12.78 -13.55 3.52
C ALA A 116 13.55 -12.25 3.79
N ARG A 117 14.57 -11.95 2.98
CA ARG A 117 15.41 -10.76 3.17
C ARG A 117 14.61 -9.48 2.95
N THR A 118 13.89 -9.37 1.82
CA THR A 118 13.06 -8.19 1.54
C THR A 118 11.90 -8.04 2.52
N LEU A 119 11.35 -9.15 3.02
CA LEU A 119 10.35 -9.12 4.08
C LEU A 119 10.94 -8.64 5.41
N ALA A 120 12.11 -9.13 5.81
CA ALA A 120 12.80 -8.70 7.02
C ALA A 120 13.14 -7.20 7.00
N ASP A 121 13.65 -6.70 5.87
CA ASP A 121 13.92 -5.27 5.67
C ASP A 121 12.65 -4.42 5.83
N ALA A 122 11.52 -4.89 5.29
CA ALA A 122 10.24 -4.21 5.44
C ALA A 122 9.75 -4.21 6.90
N GLN A 123 9.79 -5.36 7.56
CA GLN A 123 9.34 -5.52 8.95
C GLN A 123 10.20 -4.74 9.96
N ALA A 124 11.49 -4.56 9.67
CA ALA A 124 12.37 -3.73 10.49
C ALA A 124 12.01 -2.23 10.46
N ASN A 125 11.32 -1.77 9.42
CA ASN A 125 11.08 -0.35 9.19
C ASN A 125 9.59 0.05 9.11
N ALA A 126 8.68 -0.90 9.06
CA ALA A 126 7.24 -0.68 8.95
C ALA A 126 6.44 -1.71 9.74
N SER A 127 5.13 -1.53 9.83
CA SER A 127 4.21 -2.44 10.52
C SER A 127 3.99 -3.76 9.76
N GLY A 128 4.36 -3.81 8.47
CA GLY A 128 4.20 -4.99 7.62
C GLY A 128 4.54 -4.72 6.16
N ALA A 129 4.20 -5.69 5.32
CA ALA A 129 4.49 -5.67 3.89
C ALA A 129 3.28 -6.08 3.04
N ILE A 130 3.20 -5.54 1.83
CA ILE A 130 2.20 -5.91 0.81
C ILE A 130 2.89 -6.68 -0.30
N ILE A 131 2.44 -7.92 -0.52
CA ILE A 131 3.07 -8.87 -1.43
C ILE A 131 2.08 -9.23 -2.53
N GLY A 132 2.26 -8.67 -3.72
CA GLY A 132 1.40 -8.90 -4.89
C GLY A 132 2.08 -9.79 -5.93
N SER A 133 3.08 -9.26 -6.64
CA SER A 133 3.70 -9.91 -7.81
C SER A 133 4.26 -11.31 -7.51
N LYS A 134 4.84 -11.52 -6.32
CA LYS A 134 5.34 -12.86 -5.93
C LYS A 134 4.19 -13.85 -5.77
N PHE A 135 3.06 -13.42 -5.19
CA PHE A 135 1.88 -14.28 -5.05
C PHE A 135 1.29 -14.65 -6.42
N ILE A 136 1.13 -13.66 -7.32
CA ILE A 136 0.65 -13.92 -8.68
C ILE A 136 1.56 -14.90 -9.42
N LYS A 137 2.88 -14.79 -9.25
CA LYS A 137 3.84 -15.75 -9.81
C LYS A 137 3.62 -17.16 -9.25
N CYS A 138 3.47 -17.30 -7.93
CA CYS A 138 3.18 -18.60 -7.31
C CYS A 138 1.84 -19.20 -7.79
N LEU A 139 0.81 -18.37 -8.00
CA LEU A 139 -0.46 -18.83 -8.60
C LEU A 139 -0.26 -19.35 -10.03
N GLY A 140 0.55 -18.66 -10.84
CA GLY A 140 0.87 -19.11 -12.21
C GLY A 140 1.67 -20.40 -12.25
N GLU A 141 2.51 -20.67 -11.25
CA GLU A 141 3.26 -21.92 -11.09
C GLU A 141 2.38 -23.09 -10.56
N HIS A 142 1.22 -22.78 -9.95
CA HIS A 142 0.28 -23.75 -9.38
C HIS A 142 -1.18 -23.42 -9.78
N PRO A 143 -1.52 -23.40 -11.07
CA PRO A 143 -2.80 -22.85 -11.57
C PRO A 143 -4.03 -23.53 -11.00
N ASP A 144 -3.97 -24.82 -10.71
CA ASP A 144 -5.10 -25.63 -10.21
C ASP A 144 -4.99 -25.96 -8.72
N ASN A 145 -4.04 -25.36 -8.00
CA ASN A 145 -3.76 -25.69 -6.60
C ASN A 145 -3.38 -24.44 -5.77
N ILE A 146 -4.40 -23.66 -5.38
CA ILE A 146 -4.22 -22.45 -4.56
C ILE A 146 -3.47 -22.74 -3.25
N PRO A 147 -3.77 -23.81 -2.48
CA PRO A 147 -3.00 -24.14 -1.28
C PRO A 147 -1.51 -24.34 -1.55
N ALA A 148 -1.13 -24.99 -2.65
CA ALA A 148 0.28 -25.15 -3.03
C ALA A 148 0.93 -23.81 -3.39
N ALA A 149 0.22 -22.92 -4.11
CA ALA A 149 0.69 -21.57 -4.40
C ALA A 149 0.96 -20.76 -3.12
N ILE A 150 0.05 -20.84 -2.14
CA ILE A 150 0.22 -20.19 -0.83
C ILE A 150 1.41 -20.80 -0.09
N GLY A 151 1.56 -22.12 -0.09
CA GLY A 151 2.69 -22.83 0.50
C GLY A 151 4.02 -22.34 -0.10
N ALA A 152 4.12 -22.29 -1.43
CA ALA A 152 5.30 -21.82 -2.14
C ALA A 152 5.65 -20.35 -1.81
N LEU A 153 4.64 -19.47 -1.69
CA LEU A 153 4.82 -18.11 -1.23
C LEU A 153 5.39 -18.06 0.19
N MET A 154 4.76 -18.77 1.12
CA MET A 154 5.19 -18.78 2.53
C MET A 154 6.61 -19.34 2.70
N ASP A 155 6.98 -20.35 1.92
CA ASP A 155 8.33 -20.90 1.91
C ASP A 155 9.36 -19.88 1.40
N ALA A 156 9.03 -19.15 0.34
CA ALA A 156 9.91 -18.10 -0.19
C ALA A 156 10.13 -16.95 0.80
N LEU A 157 9.16 -16.68 1.67
CA LEU A 157 9.21 -15.61 2.67
C LEU A 157 9.88 -16.03 3.98
N ARG A 158 10.14 -17.31 4.19
CA ARG A 158 10.78 -17.86 5.40
C ARG A 158 12.25 -18.23 5.20
N ARG A 159 12.69 -18.37 3.96
CA ARG A 159 14.07 -18.76 3.57
C ARG A 159 14.86 -17.52 3.15
#